data_439eb0ded3709978994425cbcd93f296
#
_entry.id   439eb0ded3709978994425cbcd93f296
#
_cell.length_a   1.000
_cell.length_b   1.000
_cell.length_c   1.000
_cell.angle_alpha   90.00
_cell.angle_beta   90.00
_cell.angle_gamma   90.00
#
_symmetry.space_group_name_H-M   'P 1'
#
loop_
_entity.id
_entity.type
_entity.pdbx_description
1 polymer ?
#
loop_
_entity_poly.entity_id
_entity_poly.type
_entity_poly.pdbx_seq_one_letter_code
_entity_poly.pdbx_strand_id
1 'polypeptide(L)'
;MKKRPNATPSGPAGHSRQAFQGGTYSLMLTAAVLALLIVLNLLVSALPTSLTQYDISASKLYSVTSNTKVVVNALEQDVTIYWIVQSGEEDAVIENLLGKYESLSDHITVVKKNPDVYPTFAEQYTDETVKNNSLVVECGERSRFISYDDIYLSEPDMYTYSYNTSFDGEGAITSAIDYVVNAEQPQLYRLEGHGESELPSTFQEQLEKANMELHDLSLLTVDAIPEDAACLLIYAPTSDISGEERDMLADYVTGGGKLLVMAGPVDGASLDNLYSLLSKYGVTANEGIVIESDREHYAFQAPFALLPDLASSAITDSLIDERYFPILPLSLGLTVGEDTNGATVTPLLTTSDASYSKLAGYELDTYDKEEGDLDGPFTLAVSVEAGSGQMVWFSSSAFLDDKYNALSSGANVNLGMNALSSLVGESEAMAIRSKSLNYNYLTISESTSSLLKVLMIGIVPLAYLGVGIAVVVKRRRMQNEAV
;
A
#
# COMPACT_ATOMS: atom_id res chain seq x y z
N MET A 1 88.07 -44.80 43.30
CA MET A 1 87.82 -43.45 42.80
C MET A 1 87.57 -43.53 41.28
N LYS A 2 86.26 -43.42 40.85
CA LYS A 2 85.86 -43.39 39.43
C LYS A 2 85.39 -41.97 39.10
N LYS A 3 86.08 -41.33 38.20
CA LYS A 3 85.75 -40.01 37.65
C LYS A 3 84.46 -40.09 36.81
N ARG A 4 83.47 -39.20 37.07
CA ARG A 4 82.33 -38.96 36.26
C ARG A 4 82.72 -38.08 35.03
N PRO A 5 82.23 -38.35 33.83
CA PRO A 5 82.46 -37.43 32.68
C PRO A 5 81.53 -36.27 32.76
N ASN A 6 82.02 -35.09 32.36
CA ASN A 6 81.32 -33.83 32.26
C ASN A 6 80.28 -33.88 31.07
N ALA A 7 79.08 -33.50 31.38
CA ALA A 7 78.03 -33.25 30.38
C ALA A 7 78.21 -31.85 29.74
N THR A 8 78.38 -31.75 28.48
CA THR A 8 78.36 -30.53 27.67
C THR A 8 76.91 -29.99 27.52
N PRO A 9 76.68 -28.71 27.73
CA PRO A 9 75.33 -28.16 27.52
C PRO A 9 75.07 -28.02 26.03
N SER A 10 74.03 -28.72 25.52
CA SER A 10 73.46 -28.53 24.18
C SER A 10 72.74 -27.21 24.14
N GLY A 11 73.21 -26.27 23.34
CA GLY A 11 72.61 -24.97 23.17
C GLY A 11 71.31 -25.03 22.35
N PRO A 12 70.37 -24.17 22.66
CA PRO A 12 69.08 -24.06 21.90
C PRO A 12 69.24 -23.10 20.75
N ALA A 13 69.44 -23.54 19.52
CA ALA A 13 69.54 -22.66 18.38
C ALA A 13 68.73 -23.08 17.15
N GLY A 14 67.89 -24.11 17.20
CA GLY A 14 67.12 -24.62 16.05
C GLY A 14 65.66 -24.20 16.01
N HIS A 15 65.02 -23.95 17.14
CA HIS A 15 63.57 -23.74 17.21
C HIS A 15 63.09 -22.31 17.00
N SER A 16 63.93 -21.29 17.12
CA SER A 16 63.54 -19.88 17.04
C SER A 16 63.23 -19.39 15.60
N ARG A 17 63.94 -19.89 14.57
CA ARG A 17 63.75 -19.48 13.18
C ARG A 17 62.44 -20.03 12.56
N GLN A 18 62.10 -21.29 12.85
CA GLN A 18 60.85 -21.87 12.34
C GLN A 18 59.61 -21.29 13.03
N ALA A 19 59.71 -21.01 14.35
CA ALA A 19 58.63 -20.33 15.08
C ALA A 19 58.43 -18.88 14.63
N PHE A 20 59.52 -18.17 14.31
CA PHE A 20 59.48 -16.81 13.81
C PHE A 20 58.89 -16.75 12.37
N GLN A 21 59.27 -17.69 11.47
CA GLN A 21 58.73 -17.80 10.13
C GLN A 21 57.26 -18.19 10.15
N GLY A 22 56.81 -19.06 11.01
CA GLY A 22 55.42 -19.43 11.21
C GLY A 22 54.58 -18.27 11.74
N GLY A 23 55.12 -17.46 12.66
CA GLY A 23 54.47 -16.27 13.20
C GLY A 23 54.31 -15.15 12.19
N THR A 24 55.36 -14.87 11.38
CA THR A 24 55.31 -13.87 10.32
C THR A 24 54.35 -14.26 9.20
N TYR A 25 54.29 -15.54 8.79
CA TYR A 25 53.32 -16.03 7.81
C TYR A 25 51.90 -15.92 8.32
N SER A 26 51.62 -16.28 9.56
CA SER A 26 50.31 -16.11 10.18
C SER A 26 49.90 -14.65 10.25
N LEU A 27 50.80 -13.75 10.57
CA LEU A 27 50.53 -12.32 10.66
C LEU A 27 50.26 -11.71 9.26
N MET A 28 51.00 -12.10 8.23
CA MET A 28 50.75 -11.70 6.84
C MET A 28 49.42 -12.24 6.34
N LEU A 29 49.07 -13.49 6.65
CA LEU A 29 47.79 -14.07 6.26
C LEU A 29 46.62 -13.34 6.93
N THR A 30 46.76 -13.04 8.21
CA THR A 30 45.73 -12.27 8.94
C THR A 30 45.57 -10.87 8.38
N ALA A 31 46.68 -10.17 8.04
CA ALA A 31 46.64 -8.86 7.44
C ALA A 31 46.00 -8.91 6.04
N ALA A 32 46.30 -9.94 5.23
CA ALA A 32 45.72 -10.14 3.92
C ALA A 32 44.19 -10.41 4.02
N VAL A 33 43.75 -11.23 4.97
CA VAL A 33 42.32 -11.49 5.22
C VAL A 33 41.61 -10.21 5.67
N LEU A 34 42.23 -9.43 6.55
CA LEU A 34 41.68 -8.17 7.04
C LEU A 34 41.54 -7.14 5.89
N ALA A 35 42.58 -7.03 5.05
CA ALA A 35 42.52 -6.18 3.85
C ALA A 35 41.41 -6.62 2.89
N LEU A 36 41.26 -7.94 2.66
CA LEU A 36 40.20 -8.48 1.84
C LEU A 36 38.80 -8.14 2.39
N LEU A 37 38.63 -8.26 3.71
CA LEU A 37 37.36 -7.91 4.37
C LEU A 37 37.04 -6.40 4.24
N ILE A 38 38.07 -5.54 4.37
CA ILE A 38 37.91 -4.10 4.19
C ILE A 38 37.50 -3.79 2.74
N VAL A 39 38.20 -4.38 1.74
CA VAL A 39 37.87 -4.19 0.33
C VAL A 39 36.47 -4.71 0.01
N LEU A 40 36.09 -5.87 0.56
CA LEU A 40 34.76 -6.43 0.38
C LEU A 40 33.68 -5.51 0.99
N ASN A 41 33.95 -4.98 2.18
CA ASN A 41 33.03 -4.04 2.83
C ASN A 41 32.88 -2.75 2.00
N LEU A 42 33.97 -2.18 1.50
CA LEU A 42 33.93 -1.01 0.61
C LEU A 42 33.19 -1.29 -0.70
N LEU A 43 33.37 -2.49 -1.28
CA LEU A 43 32.64 -2.91 -2.47
C LEU A 43 31.13 -3.03 -2.19
N VAL A 44 30.73 -3.64 -1.09
CA VAL A 44 29.32 -3.76 -0.70
C VAL A 44 28.72 -2.40 -0.42
N SER A 45 29.48 -1.50 0.24
CA SER A 45 29.03 -0.12 0.52
C SER A 45 28.91 0.76 -0.75
N ALA A 46 29.58 0.39 -1.82
CA ALA A 46 29.49 1.09 -3.12
C ALA A 46 28.34 0.57 -4.01
N LEU A 47 27.70 -0.53 -3.64
CA LEU A 47 26.54 -1.04 -4.35
C LEU A 47 25.30 -0.19 -4.02
N PRO A 48 24.37 -0.01 -4.99
CA PRO A 48 23.09 0.63 -4.74
C PRO A 48 22.36 0.03 -3.57
N THR A 49 21.70 0.86 -2.76
CA THR A 49 20.92 0.42 -1.58
C THR A 49 19.81 -0.57 -1.95
N SER A 50 19.28 -0.47 -3.16
CA SER A 50 18.29 -1.42 -3.72
C SER A 50 18.78 -2.88 -3.79
N LEU A 51 20.11 -3.09 -3.89
CA LEU A 51 20.73 -4.42 -3.93
C LEU A 51 21.25 -4.90 -2.58
N THR A 52 21.54 -3.98 -1.67
CA THR A 52 22.21 -4.29 -0.37
C THR A 52 21.29 -4.23 0.82
N GLN A 53 20.13 -3.57 0.69
CA GLN A 53 19.16 -3.41 1.78
C GLN A 53 17.82 -4.01 1.38
N TYR A 54 17.39 -5.01 2.12
CA TYR A 54 16.06 -5.60 1.99
C TYR A 54 15.23 -5.26 3.24
N ASP A 55 14.11 -4.59 3.02
CA ASP A 55 13.22 -4.22 4.11
C ASP A 55 12.41 -5.43 4.57
N ILE A 56 12.71 -5.90 5.79
CA ILE A 56 12.03 -7.01 6.45
C ILE A 56 11.08 -6.53 7.55
N SER A 57 10.89 -5.22 7.68
CA SER A 57 9.95 -4.67 8.67
C SER A 57 8.51 -4.97 8.27
N ALA A 58 7.63 -5.16 9.24
CA ALA A 58 6.21 -5.35 9.02
C ALA A 58 5.58 -4.13 8.31
N SER A 59 6.03 -2.95 8.68
CA SER A 59 5.56 -1.67 8.11
C SER A 59 6.15 -1.34 6.74
N LYS A 60 7.13 -2.13 6.24
CA LYS A 60 7.84 -1.84 4.98
C LYS A 60 8.33 -0.38 4.88
N LEU A 61 8.79 0.17 6.01
CA LEU A 61 9.09 1.59 6.17
C LEU A 61 10.18 2.09 5.21
N TYR A 62 11.10 1.21 4.87
CA TYR A 62 12.26 1.46 4.01
C TYR A 62 12.09 0.95 2.58
N SER A 63 10.89 0.58 2.16
CA SER A 63 10.61 0.16 0.79
C SER A 63 9.59 1.11 0.14
N VAL A 64 9.65 1.23 -1.18
CA VAL A 64 8.67 1.97 -1.99
C VAL A 64 7.77 1.00 -2.74
N THR A 65 6.52 1.39 -2.90
CA THR A 65 5.48 0.61 -3.60
C THR A 65 5.74 0.54 -5.10
N SER A 66 4.99 -0.34 -5.78
CA SER A 66 4.96 -0.39 -7.25
C SER A 66 4.45 0.91 -7.85
N ASN A 67 3.48 1.56 -7.20
CA ASN A 67 2.86 2.80 -7.66
C ASN A 67 3.88 3.94 -7.69
N THR A 68 4.62 4.16 -6.61
CA THR A 68 5.73 5.12 -6.60
C THR A 68 6.73 4.87 -7.74
N LYS A 69 7.05 3.60 -8.01
CA LYS A 69 7.97 3.26 -9.10
C LYS A 69 7.41 3.60 -10.48
N VAL A 70 6.10 3.42 -10.69
CA VAL A 70 5.45 3.78 -11.95
C VAL A 70 5.55 5.28 -12.16
N VAL A 71 5.10 6.09 -11.19
CA VAL A 71 5.17 7.58 -11.25
C VAL A 71 6.59 8.06 -11.48
N VAL A 72 7.56 7.57 -10.69
CA VAL A 72 8.93 8.03 -10.75
C VAL A 72 9.65 7.61 -12.03
N ASN A 73 9.35 6.40 -12.56
CA ASN A 73 9.94 5.93 -13.82
C ASN A 73 9.34 6.59 -15.07
N ALA A 74 8.14 7.16 -14.95
CA ALA A 74 7.46 7.88 -16.03
C ALA A 74 7.93 9.34 -16.16
N LEU A 75 8.79 9.84 -15.25
CA LEU A 75 9.28 11.21 -15.27
C LEU A 75 10.10 11.51 -16.53
N GLU A 76 9.68 12.56 -17.23
CA GLU A 76 10.41 13.15 -18.39
C GLU A 76 11.01 14.53 -18.04
N GLN A 77 10.62 15.11 -16.91
CA GLN A 77 11.04 16.42 -16.43
C GLN A 77 11.85 16.31 -15.15
N ASP A 78 12.77 17.25 -14.95
CA ASP A 78 13.61 17.28 -13.75
C ASP A 78 12.82 17.83 -12.56
N VAL A 79 12.81 17.06 -11.48
CA VAL A 79 12.16 17.37 -10.22
C VAL A 79 13.21 17.57 -9.15
N THR A 80 13.12 18.67 -8.43
CA THR A 80 14.00 18.96 -7.29
C THR A 80 13.20 18.83 -5.99
N ILE A 81 13.70 18.01 -5.07
CA ILE A 81 13.15 17.88 -3.73
C ILE A 81 14.06 18.63 -2.76
N TYR A 82 13.61 19.77 -2.26
CA TYR A 82 14.33 20.49 -1.22
C TYR A 82 13.97 19.93 0.15
N TRP A 83 14.96 19.43 0.86
CA TRP A 83 14.81 18.93 2.22
C TRP A 83 15.24 20.00 3.22
N ILE A 84 14.25 20.55 3.95
CA ILE A 84 14.45 21.64 4.90
C ILE A 84 14.79 21.04 6.26
N VAL A 85 16.08 21.07 6.61
CA VAL A 85 16.57 20.43 7.84
C VAL A 85 17.82 21.10 8.38
N GLN A 86 17.89 21.27 9.70
CA GLN A 86 19.09 21.70 10.40
C GLN A 86 20.13 20.58 10.41
N SER A 87 21.41 20.93 10.33
CA SER A 87 22.50 19.95 10.36
C SER A 87 22.53 19.18 11.69
N GLY A 88 22.38 17.87 11.63
CA GLY A 88 22.35 16.97 12.79
C GLY A 88 20.95 16.65 13.31
N GLU A 89 19.90 17.20 12.68
CA GLU A 89 18.49 16.95 13.01
C GLU A 89 17.80 16.17 11.87
N GLU A 90 18.58 15.54 10.99
CA GLU A 90 18.08 14.75 9.87
C GLU A 90 17.32 13.51 10.38
N ASP A 91 16.09 13.34 9.92
CA ASP A 91 15.31 12.14 10.13
C ASP A 91 15.81 11.00 9.23
N ALA A 92 16.23 9.88 9.85
CA ALA A 92 16.83 8.76 9.14
C ALA A 92 15.86 8.02 8.20
N VAL A 93 14.55 8.05 8.48
CA VAL A 93 13.53 7.41 7.63
C VAL A 93 13.32 8.25 6.38
N ILE A 94 13.19 9.57 6.54
CA ILE A 94 13.05 10.53 5.44
C ILE A 94 14.32 10.53 4.57
N GLU A 95 15.52 10.56 5.18
CA GLU A 95 16.79 10.49 4.44
C GLU A 95 16.88 9.23 3.56
N ASN A 96 16.52 8.08 4.12
CA ASN A 96 16.54 6.82 3.38
C ASN A 96 15.50 6.82 2.24
N LEU A 97 14.30 7.34 2.50
CA LEU A 97 13.24 7.44 1.50
C LEU A 97 13.66 8.35 0.34
N LEU A 98 14.16 9.55 0.63
CA LEU A 98 14.66 10.50 -0.38
C LEU A 98 15.77 9.89 -1.23
N GLY A 99 16.73 9.20 -0.60
CA GLY A 99 17.79 8.48 -1.32
C GLY A 99 17.27 7.38 -2.24
N LYS A 100 16.12 6.78 -1.93
CA LYS A 100 15.45 5.84 -2.83
C LYS A 100 14.83 6.52 -4.03
N TYR A 101 14.16 7.65 -3.85
CA TYR A 101 13.63 8.42 -4.98
C TYR A 101 14.76 8.82 -5.95
N GLU A 102 15.89 9.35 -5.46
CA GLU A 102 17.06 9.64 -6.30
C GLU A 102 17.61 8.40 -7.01
N SER A 103 17.54 7.22 -6.38
CA SER A 103 18.03 5.98 -7.00
C SER A 103 17.08 5.40 -8.05
N LEU A 104 15.81 5.79 -8.06
CA LEU A 104 14.79 5.30 -8.98
C LEU A 104 14.77 6.07 -10.31
N SER A 105 15.14 7.35 -10.30
CA SER A 105 15.13 8.19 -11.51
C SER A 105 16.25 9.20 -11.49
N ASP A 106 16.95 9.34 -12.64
CA ASP A 106 17.96 10.37 -12.86
C ASP A 106 17.33 11.79 -12.95
N HIS A 107 16.01 11.89 -13.05
CA HIS A 107 15.25 13.15 -13.04
C HIS A 107 14.98 13.69 -11.66
N ILE A 108 15.26 12.95 -10.58
CA ILE A 108 15.04 13.41 -9.22
C ILE A 108 16.36 13.82 -8.57
N THR A 109 16.39 15.05 -8.04
CA THR A 109 17.53 15.58 -7.29
C THR A 109 17.07 16.03 -5.91
N VAL A 110 17.75 15.57 -4.86
CA VAL A 110 17.47 15.99 -3.47
C VAL A 110 18.49 17.03 -3.02
N VAL A 111 18.02 18.17 -2.54
CA VAL A 111 18.87 19.30 -2.10
C VAL A 111 18.55 19.66 -0.65
N LYS A 112 19.49 19.44 0.28
CA LYS A 112 19.34 19.87 1.68
C LYS A 112 19.39 21.39 1.80
N LYS A 113 18.43 21.97 2.50
CA LYS A 113 18.34 23.41 2.81
C LYS A 113 18.31 23.60 4.33
N ASN A 114 19.45 24.04 4.87
CA ASN A 114 19.53 24.34 6.30
C ASN A 114 18.85 25.68 6.60
N PRO A 115 17.77 25.71 7.42
CA PRO A 115 17.07 26.97 7.75
C PRO A 115 17.92 27.97 8.53
N ASP A 116 18.97 27.54 9.24
CA ASP A 116 19.91 28.45 9.91
C ASP A 116 20.75 29.24 8.90
N VAL A 117 20.96 28.70 7.69
CA VAL A 117 21.72 29.33 6.60
C VAL A 117 20.79 30.05 5.62
N TYR A 118 19.61 29.49 5.38
CA TYR A 118 18.59 29.98 4.45
C TYR A 118 17.24 30.18 5.14
N PRO A 119 17.12 31.16 6.08
CA PRO A 119 15.94 31.28 6.93
C PRO A 119 14.65 31.64 6.19
N THR A 120 14.74 32.31 5.05
CA THR A 120 13.59 32.72 4.23
C THR A 120 13.32 31.80 3.04
N PHE A 121 14.04 30.69 2.92
CA PHE A 121 13.89 29.80 1.76
C PHE A 121 12.47 29.24 1.64
N ALA A 122 11.90 28.79 2.74
CA ALA A 122 10.58 28.17 2.75
C ALA A 122 9.41 29.16 2.57
N GLU A 123 9.60 30.44 2.92
CA GLU A 123 8.57 31.49 2.84
C GLU A 123 8.06 31.75 1.41
N GLN A 124 8.82 31.34 0.39
CA GLN A 124 8.40 31.45 -1.01
C GLN A 124 7.47 30.31 -1.47
N TYR A 125 7.31 29.28 -0.64
CA TYR A 125 6.53 28.08 -0.97
C TYR A 125 5.33 27.87 -0.05
N THR A 126 5.34 28.45 1.15
CA THR A 126 4.27 28.29 2.14
C THR A 126 4.24 29.45 3.13
N ASP A 127 3.04 29.77 3.61
CA ASP A 127 2.79 30.69 4.74
C ASP A 127 2.75 29.96 6.09
N GLU A 128 2.88 28.62 6.08
CA GLU A 128 2.84 27.80 7.29
C GLU A 128 4.15 27.86 8.09
N THR A 129 4.08 27.48 9.36
CA THR A 129 5.28 27.32 10.20
C THR A 129 6.04 26.06 9.79
N VAL A 130 7.20 26.25 9.18
CA VAL A 130 8.02 25.14 8.68
C VAL A 130 8.76 24.44 9.82
N LYS A 131 8.58 23.14 9.96
CA LYS A 131 9.31 22.27 10.88
C LYS A 131 10.53 21.66 10.21
N ASN A 132 11.52 21.24 11.01
CA ASN A 132 12.62 20.41 10.49
C ASN A 132 12.06 19.14 9.83
N ASN A 133 12.71 18.72 8.75
CA ASN A 133 12.32 17.58 7.93
C ASN A 133 11.06 17.78 7.08
N SER A 134 10.58 19.03 6.93
CA SER A 134 9.62 19.38 5.88
C SER A 134 10.31 19.38 4.51
N LEU A 135 9.52 19.20 3.43
CA LEU A 135 10.01 19.11 2.07
C LEU A 135 9.33 20.14 1.17
N VAL A 136 10.00 20.50 0.07
CA VAL A 136 9.39 21.18 -1.06
C VAL A 136 9.74 20.40 -2.32
N VAL A 137 8.74 20.02 -3.09
CA VAL A 137 8.91 19.40 -4.40
C VAL A 137 8.69 20.47 -5.47
N GLU A 138 9.61 20.62 -6.42
CA GLU A 138 9.58 21.64 -7.44
C GLU A 138 9.87 21.07 -8.82
N CYS A 139 9.08 21.44 -9.82
CA CYS A 139 9.31 21.16 -11.22
C CYS A 139 8.94 22.39 -12.06
N GLY A 140 9.93 23.04 -12.68
CA GLY A 140 9.73 24.28 -13.42
C GLY A 140 9.19 25.41 -12.55
N GLU A 141 7.98 25.89 -12.85
CA GLU A 141 7.30 26.95 -12.08
C GLU A 141 6.33 26.41 -11.01
N ARG A 142 6.11 25.11 -10.98
CA ARG A 142 5.20 24.47 -10.02
C ARG A 142 5.96 23.93 -8.83
N SER A 143 5.36 24.10 -7.65
CA SER A 143 5.92 23.57 -6.41
C SER A 143 4.81 23.12 -5.46
N ARG A 144 5.13 22.16 -4.59
CA ARG A 144 4.28 21.73 -3.49
C ARG A 144 5.10 21.58 -2.22
N PHE A 145 4.63 22.22 -1.16
CA PHE A 145 5.18 22.09 0.18
C PHE A 145 4.57 20.85 0.86
N ILE A 146 5.40 20.13 1.59
CA ILE A 146 5.01 18.96 2.40
C ILE A 146 5.49 19.25 3.81
N SER A 147 4.58 19.41 4.76
CA SER A 147 4.93 19.62 6.14
C SER A 147 5.43 18.33 6.81
N TYR A 148 6.12 18.46 7.92
CA TYR A 148 6.52 17.29 8.72
C TYR A 148 5.28 16.50 9.22
N ASP A 149 4.16 17.20 9.47
CA ASP A 149 2.93 16.58 9.95
C ASP A 149 2.19 15.82 8.83
N ASP A 150 2.41 16.16 7.56
CA ASP A 150 1.93 15.36 6.41
C ASP A 150 2.74 14.07 6.23
N ILE A 151 3.99 14.07 6.68
CA ILE A 151 4.88 12.90 6.61
C ILE A 151 4.61 11.95 7.79
N TYR A 152 4.41 12.50 8.99
CA TYR A 152 4.12 11.75 10.20
C TYR A 152 2.72 12.09 10.71
N LEU A 153 1.74 11.30 10.28
CA LEU A 153 0.35 11.46 10.67
C LEU A 153 0.15 11.01 12.11
N SER A 154 -0.60 11.78 12.89
CA SER A 154 -0.91 11.46 14.29
C SER A 154 -2.43 11.54 14.50
N GLU A 155 -3.09 10.40 14.54
CA GLU A 155 -4.54 10.29 14.68
C GLU A 155 -4.93 9.85 16.09
N PRO A 156 -5.93 10.48 16.73
CA PRO A 156 -6.41 10.04 18.03
C PRO A 156 -7.15 8.69 17.91
N ASP A 157 -6.76 7.72 18.72
CA ASP A 157 -7.46 6.46 18.88
C ASP A 157 -8.53 6.60 19.96
N MET A 158 -9.80 6.62 19.54
CA MET A 158 -10.96 6.79 20.43
C MET A 158 -11.18 5.61 21.39
N TYR A 159 -10.61 4.44 21.12
CA TYR A 159 -10.76 3.25 21.95
C TYR A 159 -9.68 3.14 23.02
N THR A 160 -8.47 3.51 22.69
CA THR A 160 -7.32 3.39 23.59
C THR A 160 -6.95 4.71 24.26
N TYR A 161 -7.59 5.84 23.88
CA TYR A 161 -7.23 7.20 24.30
C TYR A 161 -5.75 7.53 24.07
N SER A 162 -5.15 6.93 23.06
CA SER A 162 -3.78 7.16 22.62
C SER A 162 -3.76 7.76 21.22
N TYR A 163 -2.58 8.10 20.71
CA TYR A 163 -2.40 8.52 19.33
C TYR A 163 -1.81 7.38 18.53
N ASN A 164 -2.42 7.07 17.40
CA ASN A 164 -1.85 6.23 16.37
C ASN A 164 -0.95 7.08 15.49
N THR A 165 0.32 6.70 15.38
CA THR A 165 1.25 7.39 14.51
C THR A 165 1.51 6.53 13.28
N SER A 166 1.41 7.13 12.10
CA SER A 166 1.73 6.49 10.83
C SER A 166 2.70 7.35 10.02
N PHE A 167 3.48 6.70 9.15
CA PHE A 167 4.42 7.34 8.25
C PHE A 167 3.85 7.35 6.84
N ASP A 168 3.56 8.53 6.30
CA ASP A 168 2.99 8.76 4.98
C ASP A 168 3.96 9.46 4.00
N GLY A 169 5.25 9.46 4.32
CA GLY A 169 6.25 10.16 3.50
C GLY A 169 6.28 9.72 2.05
N GLU A 170 6.01 8.44 1.77
CA GLU A 170 5.93 7.93 0.41
C GLU A 170 4.72 8.51 -0.34
N GLY A 171 3.54 8.48 0.27
CA GLY A 171 2.32 9.05 -0.30
C GLY A 171 2.46 10.54 -0.56
N ALA A 172 2.90 11.30 0.44
CA ALA A 172 3.07 12.75 0.33
C ALA A 172 4.09 13.16 -0.76
N ILE A 173 5.25 12.49 -0.85
CA ILE A 173 6.26 12.80 -1.85
C ILE A 173 5.78 12.43 -3.26
N THR A 174 5.21 11.23 -3.46
CA THR A 174 4.73 10.79 -4.77
C THR A 174 3.61 11.67 -5.28
N SER A 175 2.63 12.01 -4.43
CA SER A 175 1.56 12.96 -4.73
C SER A 175 2.11 14.34 -5.12
N ALA A 176 3.10 14.84 -4.40
CA ALA A 176 3.71 16.14 -4.71
C ALA A 176 4.49 16.11 -6.04
N ILE A 177 5.19 15.00 -6.36
CA ILE A 177 5.86 14.82 -7.65
C ILE A 177 4.83 14.82 -8.77
N ASP A 178 3.76 14.03 -8.64
CA ASP A 178 2.69 13.98 -9.62
C ASP A 178 2.05 15.36 -9.84
N TYR A 179 1.74 16.08 -8.76
CA TYR A 179 1.19 17.43 -8.81
C TYR A 179 2.06 18.42 -9.60
N VAL A 180 3.38 18.41 -9.39
CA VAL A 180 4.26 19.40 -10.02
C VAL A 180 4.56 19.07 -11.48
N VAL A 181 4.45 17.80 -11.88
CA VAL A 181 4.70 17.32 -13.24
C VAL A 181 3.45 17.42 -14.11
N ASN A 182 2.28 17.04 -13.58
CA ASN A 182 1.01 17.03 -14.29
C ASN A 182 0.27 18.36 -14.10
N ALA A 183 0.09 19.10 -15.21
CA ALA A 183 -0.59 20.40 -15.16
C ALA A 183 -2.10 20.29 -15.11
N GLU A 184 -2.67 19.24 -15.70
CA GLU A 184 -4.11 19.00 -15.77
C GLU A 184 -4.45 17.94 -14.72
N GLN A 185 -5.36 18.28 -13.79
CA GLN A 185 -5.83 17.37 -12.76
C GLN A 185 -7.17 16.79 -13.14
N PRO A 186 -7.46 15.50 -12.84
CA PRO A 186 -8.75 14.91 -13.13
C PRO A 186 -9.89 15.63 -12.41
N GLN A 187 -10.92 16.03 -13.17
CA GLN A 187 -12.12 16.67 -12.65
C GLN A 187 -13.14 15.61 -12.31
N LEU A 188 -13.46 15.45 -11.04
CA LEU A 188 -14.47 14.53 -10.54
C LEU A 188 -15.74 15.30 -10.25
N TYR A 189 -16.89 14.75 -10.64
CA TYR A 189 -18.17 15.34 -10.34
C TYR A 189 -19.01 14.42 -9.46
N ARG A 190 -19.30 14.85 -8.24
CA ARG A 190 -20.21 14.15 -7.32
C ARG A 190 -21.66 14.56 -7.61
N LEU A 191 -22.50 13.57 -7.82
CA LEU A 191 -23.93 13.80 -8.01
C LEU A 191 -24.54 14.31 -6.70
N GLU A 192 -25.43 15.31 -6.80
CA GLU A 192 -26.24 15.84 -5.71
C GLU A 192 -27.69 16.06 -6.15
N GLY A 193 -28.62 16.06 -5.19
CA GLY A 193 -30.04 16.30 -5.43
C GLY A 193 -30.95 15.17 -4.96
N HIS A 194 -30.40 14.01 -4.63
CA HIS A 194 -31.15 12.81 -4.23
C HIS A 194 -30.82 12.39 -2.79
N GLY A 195 -30.36 13.33 -1.95
CA GLY A 195 -30.02 13.11 -0.57
C GLY A 195 -28.72 12.32 -0.39
N GLU A 196 -27.80 12.48 -1.33
CA GLU A 196 -26.45 11.90 -1.26
C GLU A 196 -25.73 12.37 0.00
N SER A 197 -24.97 11.50 0.58
CA SER A 197 -24.12 11.83 1.73
C SER A 197 -22.85 12.56 1.30
N GLU A 198 -22.27 13.36 2.20
CA GLU A 198 -20.88 13.79 2.04
C GLU A 198 -19.94 12.59 1.96
N LEU A 199 -18.90 12.70 1.13
CA LEU A 199 -17.87 11.68 1.12
C LEU A 199 -17.17 11.60 2.48
N PRO A 200 -16.86 10.40 3.00
CA PRO A 200 -16.11 10.26 4.25
C PRO A 200 -14.76 10.96 4.21
N SER A 201 -14.34 11.50 5.36
CA SER A 201 -13.13 12.33 5.44
C SER A 201 -11.88 11.60 4.95
N THR A 202 -11.72 10.32 5.28
CA THR A 202 -10.58 9.52 4.83
C THR A 202 -10.55 9.33 3.30
N PHE A 203 -11.72 9.27 2.65
CA PHE A 203 -11.79 9.17 1.19
C PHE A 203 -11.48 10.51 0.53
N GLN A 204 -12.01 11.62 1.06
CA GLN A 204 -11.69 12.97 0.57
C GLN A 204 -10.19 13.27 0.65
N GLU A 205 -9.55 12.95 1.78
CA GLU A 205 -8.10 13.09 1.94
C GLU A 205 -7.30 12.30 0.88
N GLN A 206 -7.78 11.12 0.48
CA GLN A 206 -7.12 10.34 -0.59
C GLN A 206 -7.34 10.96 -1.98
N LEU A 207 -8.50 11.57 -2.25
CA LEU A 207 -8.73 12.33 -3.49
C LEU A 207 -7.77 13.52 -3.59
N GLU A 208 -7.61 14.27 -2.50
CA GLU A 208 -6.66 15.39 -2.43
C GLU A 208 -5.20 14.92 -2.64
N LYS A 209 -4.81 13.81 -2.02
CA LYS A 209 -3.50 13.18 -2.20
C LYS A 209 -3.28 12.64 -3.62
N ALA A 210 -4.35 12.23 -4.29
CA ALA A 210 -4.32 11.80 -5.68
C ALA A 210 -4.44 12.98 -6.67
N ASN A 211 -4.42 14.23 -6.20
CA ASN A 211 -4.55 15.45 -6.98
C ASN A 211 -5.83 15.50 -7.84
N MET A 212 -6.92 14.90 -7.37
CA MET A 212 -8.22 14.89 -8.03
C MET A 212 -9.09 16.02 -7.50
N GLU A 213 -9.63 16.87 -8.38
CA GLU A 213 -10.52 17.95 -8.01
C GLU A 213 -11.97 17.48 -7.99
N LEU A 214 -12.65 17.69 -6.84
CA LEU A 214 -14.04 17.27 -6.64
C LEU A 214 -14.99 18.46 -6.77
N HIS A 215 -16.01 18.31 -7.62
CA HIS A 215 -17.09 19.28 -7.84
C HIS A 215 -18.45 18.64 -7.58
N ASP A 216 -19.41 19.42 -7.12
CA ASP A 216 -20.79 18.97 -7.01
C ASP A 216 -21.54 19.22 -8.32
N LEU A 217 -22.40 18.28 -8.72
CA LEU A 217 -23.18 18.34 -9.95
C LEU A 217 -24.62 17.89 -9.69
N SER A 218 -25.58 18.75 -10.00
CA SER A 218 -26.98 18.37 -10.00
C SER A 218 -27.50 18.20 -11.45
N LEU A 219 -27.85 16.97 -11.81
CA LEU A 219 -28.38 16.67 -13.12
C LEU A 219 -29.74 17.37 -13.41
N LEU A 220 -30.43 17.81 -12.35
CA LEU A 220 -31.69 18.60 -12.47
C LEU A 220 -31.43 20.01 -12.98
N THR A 221 -30.20 20.52 -12.93
CA THR A 221 -29.85 21.91 -13.24
C THR A 221 -29.04 22.07 -14.52
N VAL A 222 -28.63 20.99 -15.14
CA VAL A 222 -27.76 20.98 -16.33
C VAL A 222 -28.45 20.25 -17.49
N ASP A 223 -28.18 20.71 -18.71
CA ASP A 223 -28.67 20.04 -19.92
C ASP A 223 -27.78 18.86 -20.36
N ALA A 224 -26.49 18.84 -19.89
CA ALA A 224 -25.54 17.80 -20.18
C ALA A 224 -24.47 17.74 -19.08
N ILE A 225 -23.87 16.57 -18.93
CA ILE A 225 -22.72 16.36 -18.06
C ILE A 225 -21.51 17.12 -18.62
N PRO A 226 -20.67 17.78 -17.76
CA PRO A 226 -19.51 18.53 -18.20
C PRO A 226 -18.53 17.66 -19.03
N GLU A 227 -18.00 18.24 -20.13
CA GLU A 227 -17.10 17.52 -21.05
C GLU A 227 -15.73 17.20 -20.41
N ASP A 228 -15.33 17.96 -19.39
CA ASP A 228 -14.11 17.77 -18.62
C ASP A 228 -14.26 16.76 -17.46
N ALA A 229 -15.46 16.16 -17.30
CA ALA A 229 -15.69 15.15 -16.29
C ALA A 229 -14.85 13.89 -16.55
N ALA A 230 -13.77 13.73 -15.80
CA ALA A 230 -12.95 12.52 -15.81
C ALA A 230 -13.73 11.33 -15.24
N CYS A 231 -14.56 11.55 -14.21
CA CYS A 231 -15.46 10.56 -13.66
C CYS A 231 -16.63 11.23 -12.94
N LEU A 232 -17.83 10.61 -13.04
CA LEU A 232 -18.96 10.91 -12.17
C LEU A 232 -18.97 9.98 -10.98
N LEU A 233 -19.29 10.53 -9.78
CA LEU A 233 -19.44 9.78 -8.53
C LEU A 233 -20.89 9.88 -8.05
N ILE A 234 -21.49 8.73 -7.72
CA ILE A 234 -22.77 8.65 -7.01
C ILE A 234 -22.52 7.96 -5.69
N TYR A 235 -22.66 8.69 -4.59
CA TYR A 235 -22.35 8.17 -3.25
C TYR A 235 -23.54 8.28 -2.30
N ALA A 236 -24.00 7.12 -1.83
CA ALA A 236 -25.01 7.01 -0.78
C ALA A 236 -26.29 7.85 -1.04
N PRO A 237 -26.93 7.80 -2.22
CA PRO A 237 -28.21 8.47 -2.44
C PRO A 237 -29.27 7.85 -1.53
N THR A 238 -30.17 8.68 -0.99
CA THR A 238 -31.26 8.27 -0.11
C THR A 238 -32.63 8.31 -0.79
N SER A 239 -32.70 8.90 -2.00
CA SER A 239 -33.88 8.89 -2.87
C SER A 239 -33.49 8.58 -4.30
N ASP A 240 -34.44 8.03 -5.07
CA ASP A 240 -34.19 7.59 -6.44
C ASP A 240 -34.02 8.79 -7.41
N ILE A 241 -33.24 8.57 -8.44
CA ILE A 241 -33.12 9.50 -9.57
C ILE A 241 -34.36 9.42 -10.44
N SER A 242 -34.64 10.49 -11.24
CA SER A 242 -35.71 10.46 -12.24
C SER A 242 -35.36 9.58 -13.44
N GLY A 243 -36.38 9.24 -14.24
CA GLY A 243 -36.14 8.51 -15.50
C GLY A 243 -35.30 9.31 -16.51
N GLU A 244 -35.42 10.65 -16.49
CA GLU A 244 -34.65 11.54 -17.38
C GLU A 244 -33.18 11.58 -16.98
N GLU A 245 -32.85 11.64 -15.68
CA GLU A 245 -31.49 11.59 -15.17
C GLU A 245 -30.83 10.22 -15.40
N ARG A 246 -31.59 9.14 -15.21
CA ARG A 246 -31.15 7.80 -15.57
C ARG A 246 -30.75 7.70 -17.05
N ASP A 247 -31.58 8.26 -17.96
CA ASP A 247 -31.32 8.23 -19.40
C ASP A 247 -30.08 9.08 -19.73
N MET A 248 -29.89 10.23 -19.07
CA MET A 248 -28.68 11.06 -19.18
C MET A 248 -27.42 10.31 -18.75
N LEU A 249 -27.47 9.62 -17.61
CA LEU A 249 -26.36 8.79 -17.13
C LEU A 249 -26.06 7.61 -18.08
N ALA A 250 -27.11 7.01 -18.63
CA ALA A 250 -26.95 5.91 -19.57
C ALA A 250 -26.31 6.36 -20.88
N ASP A 251 -26.71 7.56 -21.38
CA ASP A 251 -26.10 8.15 -22.58
C ASP A 251 -24.67 8.59 -22.33
N TYR A 252 -24.37 9.12 -21.13
CA TYR A 252 -23.02 9.47 -20.71
C TYR A 252 -22.08 8.26 -20.74
N VAL A 253 -22.47 7.14 -20.10
CA VAL A 253 -21.66 5.90 -20.13
C VAL A 253 -21.54 5.36 -21.55
N THR A 254 -22.62 5.35 -22.34
CA THR A 254 -22.61 4.89 -23.75
C THR A 254 -21.70 5.77 -24.62
N GLY A 255 -21.63 7.08 -24.31
CA GLY A 255 -20.76 8.06 -24.97
C GLY A 255 -19.28 7.97 -24.61
N GLY A 256 -18.89 7.10 -23.70
CA GLY A 256 -17.50 6.93 -23.24
C GLY A 256 -17.21 7.47 -21.83
N GLY A 257 -18.25 7.98 -21.15
CA GLY A 257 -18.14 8.50 -19.80
C GLY A 257 -17.80 7.43 -18.77
N LYS A 258 -17.29 7.88 -17.64
CA LYS A 258 -16.84 7.05 -16.53
C LYS A 258 -17.72 7.28 -15.31
N LEU A 259 -18.21 6.23 -14.68
CA LEU A 259 -19.15 6.29 -13.57
C LEU A 259 -18.73 5.39 -12.42
N LEU A 260 -18.58 5.96 -11.24
CA LEU A 260 -18.38 5.22 -9.99
C LEU A 260 -19.65 5.36 -9.14
N VAL A 261 -20.30 4.23 -8.85
CA VAL A 261 -21.50 4.18 -8.02
C VAL A 261 -21.24 3.40 -6.75
N MET A 262 -21.58 4.00 -5.65
CA MET A 262 -21.51 3.42 -4.32
C MET A 262 -22.89 3.61 -3.67
N ALA A 263 -23.79 2.66 -3.95
CA ALA A 263 -25.17 2.71 -3.50
C ALA A 263 -25.55 1.37 -2.87
N GLY A 264 -26.16 1.41 -1.69
CA GLY A 264 -26.65 0.26 -0.95
C GLY A 264 -28.18 0.26 -0.82
N PRO A 265 -28.73 -0.62 0.02
CA PRO A 265 -30.13 -0.56 0.38
C PRO A 265 -30.42 0.75 1.13
N VAL A 266 -31.61 1.28 0.93
CA VAL A 266 -32.06 2.52 1.58
C VAL A 266 -33.25 2.20 2.48
N ASP A 267 -33.24 2.72 3.71
CA ASP A 267 -34.34 2.53 4.65
C ASP A 267 -35.60 3.28 4.18
N GLY A 268 -36.69 2.52 3.99
CA GLY A 268 -37.99 3.05 3.58
C GLY A 268 -38.08 3.58 2.14
N ALA A 269 -37.07 3.36 1.28
CA ALA A 269 -37.07 3.76 -0.13
C ALA A 269 -36.43 2.70 -1.03
N SER A 270 -36.70 2.79 -2.36
CA SER A 270 -35.99 2.02 -3.38
C SER A 270 -35.30 2.95 -4.37
N LEU A 271 -34.25 2.48 -5.02
CA LEU A 271 -33.49 3.20 -6.06
C LEU A 271 -33.69 2.53 -7.42
N ASP A 272 -34.93 2.28 -7.80
CA ASP A 272 -35.29 1.45 -8.96
C ASP A 272 -34.77 2.02 -10.27
N ASN A 273 -34.87 3.35 -10.48
CA ASN A 273 -34.32 4.00 -11.66
C ASN A 273 -32.80 3.91 -11.70
N LEU A 274 -32.14 4.17 -10.55
CA LEU A 274 -30.68 4.08 -10.46
C LEU A 274 -30.20 2.65 -10.76
N TYR A 275 -30.79 1.65 -10.13
CA TYR A 275 -30.40 0.24 -10.37
C TYR A 275 -30.78 -0.25 -11.77
N SER A 276 -31.77 0.39 -12.44
CA SER A 276 -32.11 0.03 -13.82
C SER A 276 -30.97 0.32 -14.81
N LEU A 277 -30.00 1.18 -14.47
CA LEU A 277 -28.77 1.34 -15.26
C LEU A 277 -27.99 0.03 -15.37
N LEU A 278 -27.86 -0.71 -14.29
CA LEU A 278 -27.19 -2.01 -14.28
C LEU A 278 -27.94 -3.03 -15.15
N SER A 279 -29.27 -2.98 -15.16
CA SER A 279 -30.10 -3.91 -15.94
C SER A 279 -29.85 -3.82 -17.44
N LYS A 280 -29.42 -2.66 -17.96
CA LYS A 280 -28.97 -2.50 -19.36
C LYS A 280 -27.81 -3.43 -19.71
N TYR A 281 -27.01 -3.80 -18.74
CA TYR A 281 -25.80 -4.62 -18.88
C TYR A 281 -25.98 -6.02 -18.29
N GLY A 282 -27.24 -6.47 -18.14
CA GLY A 282 -27.56 -7.82 -17.65
C GLY A 282 -27.29 -8.04 -16.16
N VAL A 283 -27.12 -6.98 -15.38
CA VAL A 283 -26.91 -7.07 -13.92
C VAL A 283 -28.20 -6.65 -13.21
N THR A 284 -28.69 -7.52 -12.34
CA THR A 284 -29.93 -7.30 -11.55
C THR A 284 -29.57 -7.09 -10.10
N ALA A 285 -30.07 -6.02 -9.49
CA ALA A 285 -30.03 -5.83 -8.05
C ALA A 285 -31.19 -6.62 -7.41
N ASN A 286 -30.88 -7.46 -6.42
CA ASN A 286 -31.87 -8.23 -5.69
C ASN A 286 -32.39 -7.42 -4.50
N GLU A 287 -33.63 -7.64 -4.14
CA GLU A 287 -34.22 -7.01 -2.94
C GLU A 287 -33.61 -7.55 -1.66
N GLY A 288 -33.66 -6.73 -0.60
CA GLY A 288 -33.24 -7.10 0.74
C GLY A 288 -31.81 -6.67 1.10
N ILE A 289 -31.28 -7.21 2.18
CA ILE A 289 -29.91 -7.00 2.66
C ILE A 289 -29.21 -8.35 2.71
N VAL A 290 -28.02 -8.42 2.13
CA VAL A 290 -27.23 -9.65 2.14
C VAL A 290 -26.72 -9.96 3.53
N ILE A 291 -26.99 -11.19 3.96
CA ILE A 291 -26.54 -11.78 5.23
C ILE A 291 -25.63 -12.95 4.90
N GLU A 292 -24.53 -13.05 5.63
CA GLU A 292 -23.57 -14.12 5.49
C GLU A 292 -23.68 -15.08 6.69
N SER A 293 -23.86 -16.36 6.43
CA SER A 293 -23.91 -17.36 7.50
C SER A 293 -22.58 -18.09 7.72
N ASP A 294 -21.66 -18.03 6.75
CA ASP A 294 -20.31 -18.56 6.93
C ASP A 294 -19.49 -17.60 7.79
N ARG A 295 -19.03 -18.09 8.93
CA ARG A 295 -18.27 -17.31 9.93
C ARG A 295 -16.96 -16.76 9.41
N GLU A 296 -16.39 -17.33 8.37
CA GLU A 296 -15.15 -16.85 7.76
C GLU A 296 -15.38 -15.68 6.82
N HIS A 297 -16.63 -15.42 6.39
CA HIS A 297 -17.02 -14.41 5.42
C HIS A 297 -17.76 -13.20 6.01
N TYR A 298 -17.72 -12.99 7.34
CA TYR A 298 -18.22 -11.77 7.96
C TYR A 298 -17.41 -11.34 9.17
N ALA A 299 -17.38 -10.04 9.43
CA ALA A 299 -16.60 -9.41 10.49
C ALA A 299 -17.41 -9.21 11.80
N PHE A 300 -16.74 -9.09 12.92
CA PHE A 300 -17.26 -8.60 14.23
C PHE A 300 -18.51 -9.29 14.77
N GLN A 301 -18.77 -10.54 14.41
CA GLN A 301 -20.02 -11.25 14.72
C GLN A 301 -21.27 -10.53 14.17
N ALA A 302 -21.13 -9.73 13.14
CA ALA A 302 -22.18 -9.00 12.45
C ALA A 302 -22.37 -9.58 11.04
N PRO A 303 -23.34 -10.51 10.83
CA PRO A 303 -23.52 -11.21 9.55
C PRO A 303 -23.79 -10.32 8.33
N PHE A 304 -24.14 -9.05 8.55
CA PHE A 304 -24.30 -8.01 7.52
C PHE A 304 -23.00 -7.25 7.19
N ALA A 305 -21.94 -7.46 7.96
CA ALA A 305 -20.61 -6.87 7.70
C ALA A 305 -19.74 -7.86 6.91
N LEU A 306 -19.98 -7.93 5.62
CA LEU A 306 -19.47 -8.96 4.73
C LEU A 306 -17.95 -8.85 4.51
N LEU A 307 -17.26 -9.99 4.47
CA LEU A 307 -15.89 -10.16 4.03
C LEU A 307 -15.90 -10.94 2.71
N PRO A 308 -16.05 -10.27 1.57
CA PRO A 308 -16.21 -10.94 0.28
C PRO A 308 -14.92 -11.58 -0.23
N ASP A 309 -15.07 -12.57 -1.09
CA ASP A 309 -14.01 -13.06 -1.95
C ASP A 309 -13.69 -12.04 -3.03
N LEU A 310 -12.41 -11.75 -3.24
CA LEU A 310 -11.93 -10.81 -4.25
C LEU A 310 -11.54 -11.55 -5.53
N ALA A 311 -12.16 -11.20 -6.65
CA ALA A 311 -11.72 -11.66 -7.96
C ALA A 311 -10.49 -10.84 -8.42
N SER A 312 -9.55 -11.49 -9.12
CA SER A 312 -8.35 -10.81 -9.65
C SER A 312 -8.73 -9.79 -10.73
N SER A 313 -8.35 -8.55 -10.53
CA SER A 313 -8.54 -7.43 -11.47
C SER A 313 -7.57 -6.29 -11.11
N ALA A 314 -7.40 -5.32 -12.00
CA ALA A 314 -6.61 -4.12 -11.69
C ALA A 314 -7.08 -3.39 -10.42
N ILE A 315 -8.37 -3.50 -10.07
CA ILE A 315 -8.97 -2.86 -8.88
C ILE A 315 -8.62 -3.62 -7.59
N THR A 316 -8.51 -4.94 -7.65
CA THR A 316 -8.44 -5.81 -6.46
C THR A 316 -7.08 -6.46 -6.24
N ASP A 317 -6.22 -6.56 -7.27
CA ASP A 317 -4.95 -7.29 -7.20
C ASP A 317 -4.02 -6.78 -6.10
N SER A 318 -3.94 -5.47 -5.89
CA SER A 318 -3.12 -4.91 -4.82
C SER A 318 -3.59 -5.30 -3.41
N LEU A 319 -4.93 -5.42 -3.21
CA LEU A 319 -5.49 -5.88 -1.96
C LEU A 319 -5.21 -7.37 -1.74
N ILE A 320 -5.33 -8.18 -2.80
CA ILE A 320 -5.05 -9.62 -2.77
C ILE A 320 -3.57 -9.88 -2.42
N ASP A 321 -2.65 -9.20 -3.11
CA ASP A 321 -1.21 -9.36 -2.93
C ASP A 321 -0.75 -8.95 -1.52
N GLU A 322 -1.35 -7.90 -0.99
CA GLU A 322 -1.05 -7.38 0.34
C GLU A 322 -1.90 -8.02 1.46
N ARG A 323 -2.87 -8.88 1.11
CA ARG A 323 -3.79 -9.56 2.03
C ARG A 323 -4.62 -8.58 2.85
N TYR A 324 -5.21 -7.62 2.19
CA TYR A 324 -6.16 -6.71 2.78
C TYR A 324 -7.59 -7.14 2.46
N PHE A 325 -8.44 -7.13 3.48
CA PHE A 325 -9.81 -7.60 3.39
C PHE A 325 -10.78 -6.44 3.58
N PRO A 326 -11.42 -5.97 2.49
CA PRO A 326 -12.46 -4.95 2.61
C PRO A 326 -13.68 -5.51 3.34
N ILE A 327 -14.37 -4.65 4.07
CA ILE A 327 -15.61 -4.96 4.77
C ILE A 327 -16.74 -4.23 4.05
N LEU A 328 -17.72 -4.96 3.53
CA LEU A 328 -18.89 -4.39 2.87
C LEU A 328 -20.15 -4.57 3.76
N PRO A 329 -20.49 -3.58 4.58
CA PRO A 329 -21.68 -3.63 5.40
C PRO A 329 -22.93 -3.29 4.59
N LEU A 330 -24.07 -3.84 4.96
CA LEU A 330 -25.37 -3.45 4.42
C LEU A 330 -25.38 -3.41 2.88
N SER A 331 -25.06 -4.53 2.25
CA SER A 331 -24.99 -4.65 0.79
C SER A 331 -26.26 -5.21 0.20
N LEU A 332 -26.60 -4.80 -1.02
CA LEU A 332 -27.54 -5.50 -1.90
C LEU A 332 -26.81 -6.64 -2.63
N GLY A 333 -27.52 -7.72 -2.89
CA GLY A 333 -27.03 -8.79 -3.74
C GLY A 333 -27.19 -8.44 -5.23
N LEU A 334 -26.13 -8.55 -6.01
CA LEU A 334 -26.19 -8.40 -7.47
C LEU A 334 -26.14 -9.78 -8.13
N THR A 335 -26.92 -9.97 -9.18
CA THR A 335 -26.89 -11.17 -10.03
C THR A 335 -26.47 -10.77 -11.45
N VAL A 336 -25.40 -11.35 -11.94
CA VAL A 336 -24.89 -11.13 -13.32
C VAL A 336 -25.53 -12.19 -14.23
N GLY A 337 -26.30 -11.76 -15.21
CA GLY A 337 -26.93 -12.61 -16.20
C GLY A 337 -26.02 -12.96 -17.37
N GLU A 338 -26.44 -13.88 -18.21
CA GLU A 338 -25.69 -14.31 -19.41
C GLU A 338 -25.71 -13.25 -20.53
N ASP A 339 -26.81 -12.49 -20.66
CA ASP A 339 -26.96 -11.45 -21.68
C ASP A 339 -26.57 -10.08 -21.10
N THR A 340 -25.41 -9.60 -21.49
CA THR A 340 -24.85 -8.31 -21.06
C THR A 340 -25.00 -7.22 -22.12
N ASN A 341 -25.80 -7.43 -23.17
CA ASN A 341 -25.99 -6.50 -24.29
C ASN A 341 -24.66 -6.06 -24.95
N GLY A 342 -23.69 -6.95 -24.97
CA GLY A 342 -22.37 -6.70 -25.58
C GLY A 342 -21.37 -5.95 -24.71
N ALA A 343 -21.70 -5.67 -23.44
CA ALA A 343 -20.76 -5.15 -22.45
C ALA A 343 -19.94 -6.29 -21.83
N THR A 344 -18.74 -5.98 -21.37
CA THR A 344 -17.95 -6.87 -20.51
C THR A 344 -18.31 -6.55 -19.06
N VAL A 345 -18.89 -7.51 -18.36
CA VAL A 345 -19.24 -7.39 -16.94
C VAL A 345 -18.33 -8.32 -16.13
N THR A 346 -17.56 -7.74 -15.23
CA THR A 346 -16.62 -8.47 -14.39
C THR A 346 -17.05 -8.34 -12.92
N PRO A 347 -17.46 -9.43 -12.27
CA PRO A 347 -17.62 -9.46 -10.82
C PRO A 347 -16.28 -9.19 -10.13
N LEU A 348 -16.27 -8.24 -9.19
CA LEU A 348 -15.07 -7.87 -8.42
C LEU A 348 -15.06 -8.50 -7.03
N LEU A 349 -16.24 -8.54 -6.41
CA LEU A 349 -16.45 -9.01 -5.05
C LEU A 349 -17.65 -9.94 -5.02
N THR A 350 -17.51 -11.09 -4.35
CA THR A 350 -18.59 -12.10 -4.25
C THR A 350 -18.71 -12.62 -2.84
N THR A 351 -19.94 -13.02 -2.44
CA THR A 351 -20.21 -13.70 -1.17
C THR A 351 -19.94 -15.19 -1.27
N SER A 352 -19.94 -15.88 -0.14
CA SER A 352 -19.94 -17.36 -0.11
C SER A 352 -21.28 -17.95 -0.57
N ASP A 353 -21.28 -19.25 -0.86
CA ASP A 353 -22.49 -20.01 -1.19
C ASP A 353 -23.50 -20.09 0.00
N ALA A 354 -23.05 -19.76 1.21
CA ALA A 354 -23.86 -19.78 2.42
C ALA A 354 -24.59 -18.45 2.70
N SER A 355 -24.43 -17.46 1.81
CA SER A 355 -25.10 -16.17 1.91
C SER A 355 -26.57 -16.22 1.45
N TYR A 356 -27.37 -15.27 1.90
CA TYR A 356 -28.75 -15.06 1.44
C TYR A 356 -29.12 -13.58 1.56
N SER A 357 -30.07 -13.13 0.71
CA SER A 357 -30.61 -11.78 0.80
C SER A 357 -31.87 -11.81 1.66
N LYS A 358 -31.83 -11.08 2.77
CA LYS A 358 -32.91 -10.95 3.74
C LYS A 358 -33.92 -9.92 3.26
N LEU A 359 -35.10 -10.37 2.79
CA LEU A 359 -36.14 -9.48 2.23
C LEU A 359 -36.70 -8.47 3.23
N ALA A 360 -36.65 -8.78 4.53
CA ALA A 360 -37.04 -7.87 5.59
C ALA A 360 -36.22 -6.56 5.60
N GLY A 361 -35.06 -6.57 4.98
CA GLY A 361 -34.22 -5.37 4.85
C GLY A 361 -33.84 -4.78 6.22
N TYR A 362 -34.11 -3.49 6.43
CA TYR A 362 -33.87 -2.81 7.71
C TYR A 362 -34.83 -3.20 8.84
N GLU A 363 -35.97 -3.82 8.50
CA GLU A 363 -36.96 -4.29 9.49
C GLU A 363 -36.72 -5.72 10.00
N LEU A 364 -35.51 -6.28 9.73
CA LEU A 364 -35.19 -7.65 10.15
C LEU A 364 -35.14 -7.78 11.68
N ASP A 365 -35.82 -8.81 12.19
CA ASP A 365 -35.82 -9.18 13.61
C ASP A 365 -34.78 -10.25 13.94
N THR A 366 -34.33 -11.00 12.94
CA THR A 366 -33.37 -12.08 13.09
C THR A 366 -32.46 -12.15 11.86
N TYR A 367 -31.22 -12.58 12.08
CA TYR A 367 -30.28 -12.91 10.99
C TYR A 367 -30.49 -14.34 10.45
N ASP A 368 -31.35 -15.15 11.01
CA ASP A 368 -31.63 -16.48 10.47
C ASP A 368 -32.40 -16.37 9.16
N LYS A 369 -32.11 -17.27 8.22
CA LYS A 369 -32.82 -17.33 6.94
C LYS A 369 -34.27 -17.68 7.14
N GLU A 370 -35.16 -16.96 6.47
CA GLU A 370 -36.62 -17.14 6.53
C GLU A 370 -37.18 -17.54 5.15
N GLU A 371 -38.44 -17.96 5.15
CA GLU A 371 -39.16 -18.32 3.91
C GLU A 371 -39.31 -17.09 3.02
N GLY A 372 -38.83 -17.17 1.78
CA GLY A 372 -38.83 -16.10 0.79
C GLY A 372 -37.47 -15.42 0.62
N ASP A 373 -36.55 -15.53 1.57
CA ASP A 373 -35.21 -14.99 1.42
C ASP A 373 -34.49 -15.68 0.25
N LEU A 374 -33.75 -14.88 -0.54
CA LEU A 374 -33.08 -15.32 -1.76
C LEU A 374 -31.75 -15.97 -1.42
N ASP A 375 -31.47 -17.13 -2.02
CA ASP A 375 -30.16 -17.80 -1.87
C ASP A 375 -29.07 -17.10 -2.68
N GLY A 376 -27.85 -17.02 -2.11
CA GLY A 376 -26.64 -16.63 -2.79
C GLY A 376 -26.00 -17.79 -3.59
N PRO A 377 -24.77 -17.62 -4.07
CA PRO A 377 -23.90 -16.49 -3.83
C PRO A 377 -24.31 -15.23 -4.61
N PHE A 378 -23.92 -14.05 -4.10
CA PHE A 378 -24.19 -12.77 -4.74
C PHE A 378 -22.89 -12.08 -5.10
N THR A 379 -22.93 -11.32 -6.19
CA THR A 379 -21.93 -10.31 -6.48
C THR A 379 -22.23 -9.05 -5.67
N LEU A 380 -21.19 -8.41 -5.10
CA LEU A 380 -21.33 -7.19 -4.29
C LEU A 380 -20.71 -5.97 -4.99
N ALA A 381 -19.84 -6.20 -5.96
CA ALA A 381 -19.31 -5.15 -6.82
C ALA A 381 -19.02 -5.69 -8.21
N VAL A 382 -19.28 -4.84 -9.22
CA VAL A 382 -19.03 -5.17 -10.63
C VAL A 382 -18.28 -4.04 -11.32
N SER A 383 -17.42 -4.40 -12.27
CA SER A 383 -16.91 -3.51 -13.30
C SER A 383 -17.65 -3.80 -14.61
N VAL A 384 -18.11 -2.76 -15.28
CA VAL A 384 -18.82 -2.84 -16.57
C VAL A 384 -18.07 -2.00 -17.59
N GLU A 385 -17.68 -2.62 -18.70
CA GLU A 385 -17.08 -1.95 -19.86
C GLU A 385 -18.07 -2.01 -21.03
N ALA A 386 -18.58 -0.85 -21.43
CA ALA A 386 -19.58 -0.69 -22.48
C ALA A 386 -19.03 0.19 -23.61
N GLY A 387 -18.39 -0.40 -24.60
CA GLY A 387 -17.67 0.33 -25.64
C GLY A 387 -16.47 1.08 -25.06
N SER A 388 -16.46 2.42 -25.13
CA SER A 388 -15.44 3.27 -24.50
C SER A 388 -15.84 3.73 -23.09
N GLY A 389 -17.10 3.53 -22.69
CA GLY A 389 -17.57 3.88 -21.36
C GLY A 389 -17.29 2.78 -20.35
N GLN A 390 -17.13 3.18 -19.11
CA GLN A 390 -16.85 2.27 -18.00
C GLN A 390 -17.66 2.66 -16.77
N MET A 391 -18.03 1.67 -16.00
CA MET A 391 -18.73 1.87 -14.73
C MET A 391 -18.19 0.87 -13.71
N VAL A 392 -17.95 1.34 -12.49
CA VAL A 392 -17.74 0.47 -11.35
C VAL A 392 -18.85 0.71 -10.34
N TRP A 393 -19.45 -0.36 -9.88
CA TRP A 393 -20.59 -0.31 -8.97
C TRP A 393 -20.32 -1.15 -7.73
N PHE A 394 -20.43 -0.52 -6.57
CA PHE A 394 -20.47 -1.17 -5.26
C PHE A 394 -21.89 -1.15 -4.74
N SER A 395 -22.41 -2.30 -4.32
CA SER A 395 -23.77 -2.47 -3.80
C SER A 395 -23.91 -2.10 -2.32
N SER A 396 -22.93 -1.43 -1.76
CA SER A 396 -22.91 -0.85 -0.42
C SER A 396 -22.33 0.56 -0.51
N SER A 397 -22.97 1.53 0.15
CA SER A 397 -22.38 2.86 0.34
C SER A 397 -21.59 2.94 1.64
N ALA A 398 -22.06 2.22 2.68
CA ALA A 398 -21.47 2.28 4.01
C ALA A 398 -20.05 1.69 4.11
N PHE A 399 -19.55 1.00 3.06
CA PHE A 399 -18.19 0.47 3.10
C PHE A 399 -17.12 1.56 3.17
N LEU A 400 -17.38 2.75 2.63
CA LEU A 400 -16.45 3.88 2.72
C LEU A 400 -16.48 4.61 4.06
N ASP A 401 -17.48 4.38 4.92
CA ASP A 401 -17.55 5.03 6.22
C ASP A 401 -16.21 4.91 6.96
N ASP A 402 -15.74 6.01 7.55
CA ASP A 402 -14.46 6.09 8.26
C ASP A 402 -14.33 4.98 9.32
N LYS A 403 -15.45 4.58 9.94
CA LYS A 403 -15.50 3.48 10.89
C LYS A 403 -15.11 2.15 10.25
N TYR A 404 -15.71 1.79 9.11
CA TYR A 404 -15.43 0.52 8.44
C TYR A 404 -14.08 0.55 7.73
N ASN A 405 -13.67 1.72 7.25
CA ASN A 405 -12.31 1.90 6.74
C ASN A 405 -11.26 1.65 7.83
N ALA A 406 -11.43 2.23 9.01
CA ALA A 406 -10.53 1.97 10.15
C ALA A 406 -10.51 0.49 10.56
N LEU A 407 -11.68 -0.16 10.60
CA LEU A 407 -11.81 -1.58 10.95
C LEU A 407 -11.20 -2.53 9.91
N SER A 408 -11.19 -2.17 8.64
CA SER A 408 -10.52 -2.89 7.55
C SER A 408 -9.04 -2.51 7.38
N SER A 409 -8.51 -1.70 8.28
CA SER A 409 -7.14 -1.16 8.19
C SER A 409 -6.89 -0.41 6.88
N GLY A 410 -7.86 0.38 6.42
CA GLY A 410 -7.80 1.18 5.21
C GLY A 410 -8.12 0.43 3.90
N ALA A 411 -8.48 -0.86 3.97
CA ALA A 411 -8.79 -1.64 2.77
C ALA A 411 -9.97 -1.08 1.96
N ASN A 412 -10.97 -0.52 2.65
CA ASN A 412 -12.18 -0.01 2.02
C ASN A 412 -11.90 1.22 1.15
N VAL A 413 -11.21 2.21 1.70
CA VAL A 413 -10.82 3.41 0.96
C VAL A 413 -9.90 3.06 -0.21
N ASN A 414 -8.96 2.14 -0.02
CA ASN A 414 -8.11 1.69 -1.12
C ASN A 414 -8.89 1.02 -2.26
N LEU A 415 -9.88 0.19 -1.93
CA LEU A 415 -10.74 -0.42 -2.93
C LEU A 415 -11.49 0.65 -3.73
N GLY A 416 -12.04 1.67 -3.05
CA GLY A 416 -12.70 2.80 -3.69
C GLY A 416 -11.74 3.63 -4.58
N MET A 417 -10.54 3.92 -4.09
CA MET A 417 -9.52 4.66 -4.84
C MET A 417 -8.98 3.86 -6.04
N ASN A 418 -8.78 2.55 -5.89
CA ASN A 418 -8.37 1.71 -7.01
C ASN A 418 -9.44 1.67 -8.10
N ALA A 419 -10.72 1.60 -7.72
CA ALA A 419 -11.83 1.66 -8.66
C ALA A 419 -11.85 3.00 -9.41
N LEU A 420 -11.71 4.10 -8.70
CA LEU A 420 -11.66 5.44 -9.28
C LEU A 420 -10.46 5.62 -10.22
N SER A 421 -9.27 5.23 -9.80
CA SER A 421 -8.06 5.31 -10.61
C SER A 421 -8.16 4.48 -11.89
N SER A 422 -8.76 3.29 -11.80
CA SER A 422 -9.03 2.44 -12.97
C SER A 422 -9.98 3.10 -13.97
N LEU A 423 -10.98 3.86 -13.49
CA LEU A 423 -11.92 4.58 -14.33
C LEU A 423 -11.30 5.81 -15.00
N VAL A 424 -10.53 6.60 -14.24
CA VAL A 424 -9.89 7.82 -14.74
C VAL A 424 -8.75 7.50 -15.71
N GLY A 425 -8.26 6.26 -15.70
CA GLY A 425 -7.18 5.81 -16.59
C GLY A 425 -5.79 6.16 -16.05
N GLU A 426 -5.72 6.60 -14.82
CA GLU A 426 -4.48 6.81 -14.09
C GLU A 426 -4.10 5.52 -13.38
N SER A 427 -3.43 4.62 -14.10
CA SER A 427 -2.80 3.44 -13.45
C SER A 427 -1.78 3.82 -12.37
N GLU A 428 -1.49 5.10 -12.26
CA GLU A 428 -0.46 5.71 -11.43
C GLU A 428 -1.02 6.29 -10.13
N ALA A 429 -2.31 6.66 -10.08
CA ALA A 429 -2.96 7.26 -8.90
C ALA A 429 -3.49 6.24 -7.88
N MET A 430 -2.97 5.02 -7.89
CA MET A 430 -3.35 4.04 -6.85
C MET A 430 -2.93 4.52 -5.47
N ALA A 431 -3.85 4.48 -4.52
CA ALA A 431 -3.63 4.97 -3.17
C ALA A 431 -2.34 4.38 -2.54
N ILE A 432 -1.41 5.26 -2.18
CA ILE A 432 -0.22 4.89 -1.42
C ILE A 432 -0.57 5.01 0.06
N ARG A 433 -0.55 3.89 0.76
CA ARG A 433 -0.94 3.85 2.17
C ARG A 433 0.12 4.42 3.08
N SER A 434 -0.31 5.12 4.11
CA SER A 434 0.53 5.42 5.25
C SER A 434 0.94 4.13 5.99
N LYS A 435 2.17 4.10 6.49
CA LYS A 435 2.75 2.93 7.15
C LYS A 435 2.63 3.09 8.66
N SER A 436 1.85 2.22 9.32
CA SER A 436 1.67 2.28 10.77
C SER A 436 3.00 2.10 11.50
N LEU A 437 3.28 2.99 12.45
CA LEU A 437 4.46 2.94 13.33
C LEU A 437 4.15 2.24 14.66
N ASN A 438 2.89 1.90 14.92
CA ASN A 438 2.46 1.32 16.20
C ASN A 438 2.77 -0.17 16.35
N TYR A 439 3.12 -0.86 15.25
CA TYR A 439 3.38 -2.30 15.25
C TYR A 439 4.76 -2.62 14.71
N ASN A 440 5.62 -3.13 15.58
CA ASN A 440 6.95 -3.65 15.24
C ASN A 440 6.95 -5.19 15.14
N TYR A 441 6.08 -5.76 14.33
CA TYR A 441 6.10 -7.19 14.04
C TYR A 441 6.90 -7.48 12.78
N LEU A 442 7.77 -8.47 12.86
CA LEU A 442 8.47 -8.99 11.70
C LEU A 442 7.50 -9.87 10.90
N THR A 443 6.99 -9.37 9.78
CA THR A 443 6.16 -10.16 8.86
C THR A 443 7.05 -10.85 7.83
N ILE A 444 7.31 -12.13 8.06
CA ILE A 444 7.97 -12.98 7.09
C ILE A 444 7.00 -14.08 6.66
N SER A 445 7.01 -14.44 5.38
CA SER A 445 6.21 -15.56 4.89
C SER A 445 6.54 -16.85 5.64
N GLU A 446 5.59 -17.75 5.76
CA GLU A 446 5.78 -19.03 6.45
C GLU A 446 6.93 -19.85 5.84
N SER A 447 7.10 -19.78 4.52
CA SER A 447 8.21 -20.39 3.79
C SER A 447 9.57 -19.78 4.18
N THR A 448 9.66 -18.44 4.28
CA THR A 448 10.87 -17.73 4.71
C THR A 448 11.17 -18.01 6.19
N SER A 449 10.15 -18.05 7.05
CA SER A 449 10.30 -18.43 8.47
C SER A 449 10.86 -19.84 8.62
N SER A 450 10.32 -20.80 7.86
CA SER A 450 10.78 -22.19 7.86
C SER A 450 12.21 -22.31 7.34
N LEU A 451 12.56 -21.60 6.28
CA LEU A 451 13.92 -21.57 5.72
C LEU A 451 14.91 -20.98 6.74
N LEU A 452 14.57 -19.86 7.38
CA LEU A 452 15.42 -19.25 8.42
C LEU A 452 15.59 -20.15 9.62
N LYS A 453 14.53 -20.85 10.08
CA LYS A 453 14.63 -21.86 11.16
C LYS A 453 15.59 -22.98 10.80
N VAL A 454 15.49 -23.55 9.61
CA VAL A 454 16.39 -24.62 9.14
C VAL A 454 17.83 -24.11 9.05
N LEU A 455 18.04 -22.91 8.51
CA LEU A 455 19.37 -22.32 8.35
C LEU A 455 20.02 -22.00 9.70
N MET A 456 19.31 -21.31 10.59
CA MET A 456 19.85 -20.80 11.86
C MET A 456 19.95 -21.89 12.94
N ILE A 457 18.98 -22.81 13.00
CA ILE A 457 18.96 -23.88 14.03
C ILE A 457 19.70 -25.13 13.54
N GLY A 458 19.70 -25.40 12.23
CA GLY A 458 20.29 -26.60 11.63
C GLY A 458 21.67 -26.35 11.01
N ILE A 459 21.70 -25.63 9.89
CA ILE A 459 22.90 -25.53 9.04
C ILE A 459 24.04 -24.79 9.72
N VAL A 460 23.79 -23.64 10.34
CA VAL A 460 24.85 -22.82 10.97
C VAL A 460 25.53 -23.53 12.13
N PRO A 461 24.81 -24.11 13.10
CA PRO A 461 25.45 -24.88 14.17
C PRO A 461 26.24 -26.10 13.67
N LEU A 462 25.70 -26.83 12.69
CA LEU A 462 26.40 -27.97 12.08
C LEU A 462 27.67 -27.56 11.34
N ALA A 463 27.67 -26.42 10.66
CA ALA A 463 28.86 -25.86 10.02
C ALA A 463 29.94 -25.51 11.03
N TYR A 464 29.57 -24.84 12.14
CA TYR A 464 30.51 -24.55 13.23
C TYR A 464 31.06 -25.82 13.86
N LEU A 465 30.23 -26.81 14.09
CA LEU A 465 30.65 -28.12 14.64
C LEU A 465 31.59 -28.83 13.65
N GLY A 466 31.30 -28.81 12.34
CA GLY A 466 32.19 -29.36 11.32
C GLY A 466 33.56 -28.70 11.27
N VAL A 467 33.61 -27.37 11.31
CA VAL A 467 34.84 -26.59 11.38
C VAL A 467 35.62 -26.93 12.70
N GLY A 468 34.92 -26.99 13.82
CA GLY A 468 35.53 -27.37 15.10
C GLY A 468 36.16 -28.74 15.05
N ILE A 469 35.48 -29.76 14.53
CA ILE A 469 35.98 -31.12 14.33
C ILE A 469 37.21 -31.11 13.41
N ALA A 470 37.11 -30.41 12.27
CA ALA A 470 38.26 -30.34 11.33
C ALA A 470 39.50 -29.72 11.97
N VAL A 471 39.35 -28.65 12.76
CA VAL A 471 40.46 -28.03 13.52
C VAL A 471 41.04 -29.00 14.53
N VAL A 472 40.22 -29.72 15.28
CA VAL A 472 40.70 -30.70 16.29
C VAL A 472 41.42 -31.86 15.60
N VAL A 473 40.90 -32.40 14.52
CA VAL A 473 41.54 -33.50 13.75
C VAL A 473 42.87 -33.01 13.17
N LYS A 474 42.93 -31.82 12.58
CA LYS A 474 44.18 -31.24 12.09
C LYS A 474 45.22 -31.03 13.17
N ARG A 475 44.82 -30.54 14.34
CA ARG A 475 45.70 -30.39 15.50
C ARG A 475 46.25 -31.75 15.99
N ARG A 476 45.42 -32.78 16.10
CA ARG A 476 45.87 -34.14 16.49
C ARG A 476 46.84 -34.74 15.48
N ARG A 477 46.62 -34.56 14.15
CA ARG A 477 47.56 -35.02 13.13
C ARG A 477 48.94 -34.34 13.26
N MET A 478 48.96 -33.01 13.43
CA MET A 478 50.21 -32.27 13.61
C MET A 478 50.97 -32.68 14.91
N GLN A 479 50.27 -33.08 15.97
CA GLN A 479 50.88 -33.59 17.18
C GLN A 479 51.47 -35.01 17.00
N ASN A 480 50.85 -35.86 16.18
CA ASN A 480 51.34 -37.22 15.90
C ASN A 480 52.47 -37.23 14.87
N GLU A 481 52.67 -36.21 14.06
CA GLU A 481 53.80 -36.06 13.13
C GLU A 481 55.05 -35.41 13.82
N ALA A 482 54.88 -34.88 15.02
CA ALA A 482 55.96 -34.25 15.78
C ALA A 482 56.61 -35.18 16.85
N VAL A 483 56.23 -36.47 16.92
CA VAL A 483 56.84 -37.54 17.70
C VAL A 483 57.59 -38.49 16.76
#